data_8860e6efa6244dbd0986df57ee6da92e
#
_entry.id   8860e6efa6244dbd0986df57ee6da92e
#
_cell.length_a   1.000
_cell.length_b   1.000
_cell.length_c   1.000
_cell.angle_alpha   90.00
_cell.angle_beta   90.00
_cell.angle_gamma   90.00
#
_symmetry.space_group_name_H-M   'P 1'
#
loop_
_entity.id
_entity.type
_entity.pdbx_description
1 polymer ?
#
loop_
_entity_poly.entity_id
_entity_poly.type
_entity_poly.pdbx_seq_one_letter_code
_entity_poly.pdbx_strand_id
1 'polypeptide(L)'
;IIIDNQDRKWVGTASGMSVLNSSNTSFTQYTMMYLMPPPDTLNPVVDIAIDSWGRVWTSIYVGYLAEGGVAYWNGNMWSDFHISDGLAGQNVKGLAIDSENNVWVATTNGVSRISAVPSDFHAVENTMFSIFPNPTSDLIYLNNNGQYINEVKIYDQSGSLVYQAHSFDANYIDFSCFAKGMYYIDIQLAKTNICKKIIVN
;
A
#
# COMPACT_ATOMS: atom_id res chain seq x y z
N ILE A 1 -17.93 13.46 -6.01
CA ILE A 1 -17.43 13.08 -7.36
C ILE A 1 -16.10 13.77 -7.57
N ILE A 2 -15.13 13.03 -8.10
CA ILE A 2 -13.83 13.54 -8.51
C ILE A 2 -13.44 12.96 -9.88
N ILE A 3 -12.67 13.70 -10.67
CA ILE A 3 -12.17 13.28 -11.97
C ILE A 3 -10.66 13.09 -11.86
N ASP A 4 -10.16 11.94 -12.28
CA ASP A 4 -8.72 11.66 -12.27
C ASP A 4 -8.02 12.12 -13.56
N ASN A 5 -6.70 11.96 -13.59
CA ASN A 5 -5.87 12.36 -14.73
C ASN A 5 -6.08 11.51 -16.00
N GLN A 6 -6.85 10.44 -15.92
CA GLN A 6 -7.27 9.60 -17.05
C GLN A 6 -8.72 9.92 -17.49
N ASP A 7 -9.28 11.03 -17.01
CA ASP A 7 -10.67 11.44 -17.23
C ASP A 7 -11.72 10.42 -16.76
N ARG A 8 -11.37 9.56 -15.78
CA ARG A 8 -12.34 8.67 -15.14
C ARG A 8 -13.06 9.43 -14.04
N LYS A 9 -14.36 9.20 -13.91
CA LYS A 9 -15.21 9.86 -12.91
C LYS A 9 -15.46 8.90 -11.76
N TRP A 10 -14.95 9.26 -10.61
CA TRP A 10 -15.09 8.52 -9.36
C TRP A 10 -16.27 9.08 -8.57
N VAL A 11 -17.28 8.28 -8.36
CA VAL A 11 -18.55 8.69 -7.76
C VAL A 11 -18.79 7.89 -6.48
N GLY A 12 -18.70 8.57 -5.34
CA GLY A 12 -19.06 7.96 -4.06
C GLY A 12 -20.57 7.87 -3.90
N THR A 13 -21.04 6.75 -3.39
CA THR A 13 -22.44 6.45 -3.15
C THR A 13 -22.65 5.87 -1.74
N ALA A 14 -23.89 5.70 -1.33
CA ALA A 14 -24.22 5.04 -0.07
C ALA A 14 -23.85 3.54 -0.03
N SER A 15 -23.56 2.93 -1.20
CA SER A 15 -23.26 1.50 -1.31
C SER A 15 -21.88 1.25 -1.92
N GLY A 16 -20.96 2.20 -1.83
CA GLY A 16 -19.62 2.08 -2.37
C GLY A 16 -19.28 3.14 -3.40
N MET A 17 -18.36 2.82 -4.29
CA MET A 17 -17.84 3.71 -5.31
C MET A 17 -18.14 3.18 -6.71
N SER A 18 -18.60 4.06 -7.60
CA SER A 18 -18.75 3.78 -9.03
C SER A 18 -17.73 4.59 -9.82
N VAL A 19 -17.06 3.94 -10.75
CA VAL A 19 -16.03 4.58 -11.60
C VAL A 19 -16.47 4.47 -13.06
N LEU A 20 -16.77 5.62 -13.67
CA LEU A 20 -17.02 5.69 -15.09
C LEU A 20 -15.71 5.84 -15.85
N ASN A 21 -15.59 5.14 -16.97
CA ASN A 21 -14.45 5.32 -17.87
C ASN A 21 -14.46 6.72 -18.54
N SER A 22 -13.36 7.08 -19.16
CA SER A 22 -13.21 8.39 -19.83
C SER A 22 -14.26 8.70 -20.89
N SER A 23 -14.72 7.68 -21.61
CA SER A 23 -15.77 7.80 -22.64
C SER A 23 -17.19 7.80 -22.08
N ASN A 24 -17.39 7.62 -20.79
CA ASN A 24 -18.68 7.50 -20.10
C ASN A 24 -19.59 6.40 -20.63
N THR A 25 -19.01 5.32 -21.18
CA THR A 25 -19.74 4.22 -21.81
C THR A 25 -19.85 2.98 -20.91
N SER A 26 -19.00 2.87 -19.90
CA SER A 26 -19.02 1.77 -18.95
C SER A 26 -18.60 2.24 -17.56
N PHE A 27 -19.03 1.51 -16.55
CA PHE A 27 -18.63 1.77 -15.17
C PHE A 27 -18.22 0.47 -14.46
N THR A 28 -17.33 0.63 -13.47
CA THR A 28 -16.97 -0.42 -12.50
C THR A 28 -17.49 0.00 -11.15
N GLN A 29 -18.05 -0.93 -10.40
CA GLN A 29 -18.55 -0.69 -9.05
C GLN A 29 -17.68 -1.41 -8.02
N TYR A 30 -17.28 -0.69 -6.98
CA TYR A 30 -16.57 -1.20 -5.82
C TYR A 30 -17.47 -1.08 -4.60
N THR A 31 -17.82 -2.22 -3.98
CA THR A 31 -18.72 -2.29 -2.81
C THR A 31 -17.99 -2.74 -1.55
N MET A 32 -16.76 -3.24 -1.69
CA MET A 32 -15.95 -3.75 -0.58
C MET A 32 -14.54 -3.09 -0.62
N MET A 33 -14.51 -1.78 -0.43
CA MET A 33 -13.27 -1.01 -0.41
C MET A 33 -12.65 -0.98 1.00
N TYR A 34 -13.47 -1.14 2.02
CA TYR A 34 -13.13 -1.17 3.41
C TYR A 34 -13.63 -2.49 4.00
N LEU A 35 -12.74 -3.24 4.64
CA LEU A 35 -13.07 -4.56 5.20
C LEU A 35 -13.72 -4.40 6.57
N MET A 36 -15.03 -4.48 6.60
CA MET A 36 -15.79 -4.51 7.86
C MET A 36 -15.99 -5.95 8.34
N PRO A 37 -16.02 -6.17 9.66
CA PRO A 37 -16.47 -7.45 10.20
C PRO A 37 -17.90 -7.78 9.75
N PRO A 38 -18.22 -9.03 9.42
CA PRO A 38 -19.60 -9.43 9.14
C PRO A 38 -20.53 -9.09 10.32
N PRO A 39 -21.81 -8.73 10.08
CA PRO A 39 -22.54 -8.87 8.82
C PRO A 39 -22.51 -7.66 7.88
N ASP A 40 -21.80 -6.58 8.22
CA ASP A 40 -21.92 -5.31 7.51
C ASP A 40 -21.02 -5.29 6.28
N THR A 41 -21.63 -5.02 5.13
CA THR A 41 -20.97 -4.88 3.83
C THR A 41 -21.17 -3.50 3.22
N LEU A 42 -21.74 -2.56 3.99
CA LEU A 42 -22.01 -1.22 3.51
C LEU A 42 -20.74 -0.37 3.55
N ASN A 43 -20.37 0.17 2.42
CA ASN A 43 -19.25 1.10 2.28
C ASN A 43 -19.74 2.48 1.79
N PRO A 44 -20.54 3.22 2.58
CA PRO A 44 -21.01 4.54 2.18
C PRO A 44 -19.85 5.52 2.14
N VAL A 45 -19.61 6.07 0.94
CA VAL A 45 -18.55 7.02 0.65
C VAL A 45 -19.02 8.43 0.98
N VAL A 46 -18.32 9.12 1.86
CA VAL A 46 -18.62 10.50 2.25
C VAL A 46 -17.77 11.49 1.49
N ASP A 47 -16.48 11.17 1.30
CA ASP A 47 -15.55 12.08 0.66
C ASP A 47 -14.53 11.30 -0.19
N ILE A 48 -13.97 11.97 -1.22
CA ILE A 48 -13.01 11.38 -2.15
C ILE A 48 -11.93 12.42 -2.43
N ALA A 49 -10.67 11.99 -2.38
CA ALA A 49 -9.51 12.80 -2.77
C ALA A 49 -8.55 11.99 -3.65
N ILE A 50 -7.76 12.66 -4.47
CA ILE A 50 -6.71 12.02 -5.30
C ILE A 50 -5.39 12.68 -4.96
N ASP A 51 -4.37 11.86 -4.65
CA ASP A 51 -3.03 12.35 -4.39
C ASP A 51 -2.21 12.51 -5.69
N SER A 52 -1.02 13.10 -5.59
CA SER A 52 -0.18 13.35 -6.77
C SER A 52 0.36 12.07 -7.43
N TRP A 53 0.26 10.93 -6.77
CA TRP A 53 0.60 9.61 -7.33
C TRP A 53 -0.58 8.95 -8.04
N GLY A 54 -1.75 9.58 -8.02
CA GLY A 54 -2.97 9.08 -8.64
C GLY A 54 -3.71 8.03 -7.79
N ARG A 55 -3.37 7.89 -6.49
CA ARG A 55 -4.15 7.05 -5.59
C ARG A 55 -5.46 7.77 -5.25
N VAL A 56 -6.55 7.02 -5.28
CA VAL A 56 -7.88 7.55 -4.97
C VAL A 56 -8.23 7.17 -3.54
N TRP A 57 -8.31 8.16 -2.68
CA TRP A 57 -8.64 8.05 -1.27
C TRP A 57 -10.11 8.27 -1.04
N THR A 58 -10.72 7.51 -0.15
CA THR A 58 -12.14 7.62 0.19
C THR A 58 -12.35 7.46 1.69
N SER A 59 -13.26 8.27 2.23
CA SER A 59 -13.74 8.12 3.59
C SER A 59 -15.01 7.29 3.62
N ILE A 60 -15.07 6.33 4.53
CA ILE A 60 -16.20 5.45 4.77
C ILE A 60 -16.83 5.82 6.10
N TYR A 61 -18.15 6.12 6.09
CA TYR A 61 -18.89 6.48 7.29
C TYR A 61 -20.20 5.68 7.42
N VAL A 62 -20.25 4.79 8.36
CA VAL A 62 -21.41 3.90 8.57
C VAL A 62 -22.32 4.36 9.71
N GLY A 63 -22.00 5.46 10.34
CA GLY A 63 -22.78 6.00 11.46
C GLY A 63 -22.58 5.20 12.74
N TYR A 64 -23.68 4.80 13.36
CA TYR A 64 -23.67 4.01 14.60
C TYR A 64 -23.73 2.50 14.36
N LEU A 65 -23.83 2.08 13.11
CA LEU A 65 -24.09 0.69 12.75
C LEU A 65 -22.83 -0.16 12.65
N ALA A 66 -21.72 0.45 12.24
CA ALA A 66 -20.43 -0.24 12.06
C ALA A 66 -19.26 0.73 12.16
N GLU A 67 -18.06 0.19 12.19
CA GLU A 67 -16.84 0.96 12.13
C GLU A 67 -16.63 1.51 10.71
N GLY A 68 -16.39 2.81 10.60
CA GLY A 68 -15.92 3.46 9.40
C GLY A 68 -14.41 3.65 9.42
N GLY A 69 -13.88 4.19 8.36
CA GLY A 69 -12.45 4.42 8.22
C GLY A 69 -12.09 5.08 6.90
N VAL A 70 -10.91 4.83 6.43
CA VAL A 70 -10.38 5.35 5.17
C VAL A 70 -9.92 4.18 4.31
N ALA A 71 -10.23 4.22 3.02
CA ALA A 71 -9.69 3.28 2.06
C ALA A 71 -9.04 4.02 0.90
N TYR A 72 -8.08 3.39 0.21
CA TYR A 72 -7.50 3.96 -1.00
C TYR A 72 -7.27 2.89 -2.08
N TRP A 73 -7.45 3.32 -3.32
CA TRP A 73 -7.14 2.57 -4.53
C TRP A 73 -5.78 2.96 -5.06
N ASN A 74 -4.88 2.00 -5.26
CA ASN A 74 -3.53 2.24 -5.77
C ASN A 74 -3.36 1.95 -7.27
N GLY A 75 -4.46 1.68 -7.98
CA GLY A 75 -4.47 1.28 -9.37
C GLY A 75 -4.70 -0.22 -9.58
N ASN A 76 -4.51 -1.04 -8.55
CA ASN A 76 -4.64 -2.50 -8.60
C ASN A 76 -5.55 -3.06 -7.51
N MET A 77 -5.43 -2.57 -6.29
CA MET A 77 -6.18 -3.09 -5.13
C MET A 77 -6.59 -1.97 -4.19
N TRP A 78 -7.58 -2.23 -3.36
CA TRP A 78 -7.97 -1.40 -2.23
C TRP A 78 -7.14 -1.78 -1.00
N SER A 79 -6.78 -0.77 -0.21
CA SER A 79 -6.20 -0.91 1.12
C SER A 79 -6.94 0.04 2.05
N ASP A 80 -7.02 -0.27 3.34
CA ASP A 80 -7.79 0.49 4.31
C ASP A 80 -7.00 0.80 5.59
N PHE A 81 -7.52 1.78 6.34
CA PHE A 81 -7.03 2.21 7.64
C PHE A 81 -8.18 2.26 8.65
N HIS A 82 -7.94 1.66 9.81
CA HIS A 82 -8.85 1.55 10.94
C HIS A 82 -8.33 2.33 12.15
N ILE A 83 -9.12 2.37 13.23
CA ILE A 83 -8.64 2.86 14.54
C ILE A 83 -7.43 2.06 15.02
N SER A 84 -7.39 0.75 14.76
CA SER A 84 -6.24 -0.12 15.10
C SER A 84 -4.95 0.30 14.39
N ASP A 85 -5.04 1.00 13.26
CA ASP A 85 -3.89 1.53 12.51
C ASP A 85 -3.53 2.96 12.93
N GLY A 86 -4.25 3.51 13.91
CA GLY A 86 -3.97 4.82 14.49
C GLY A 86 -4.89 5.96 14.05
N LEU A 87 -6.04 5.67 13.41
CA LEU A 87 -7.03 6.71 13.18
C LEU A 87 -7.62 7.22 14.51
N ALA A 88 -7.80 8.54 14.61
CA ALA A 88 -8.36 9.20 15.79
C ALA A 88 -9.81 8.79 16.09
N GLY A 89 -10.53 8.30 15.09
CA GLY A 89 -11.90 7.82 15.25
C GLY A 89 -12.44 7.15 13.99
N GLN A 90 -13.43 6.30 14.18
CA GLN A 90 -14.07 5.52 13.12
C GLN A 90 -15.07 6.33 12.28
N ASN A 91 -15.54 7.45 12.78
CA ASN A 91 -16.53 8.29 12.09
C ASN A 91 -15.82 9.36 11.27
N VAL A 92 -15.35 9.00 10.10
CA VAL A 92 -14.64 9.89 9.18
C VAL A 92 -15.63 10.83 8.50
N LYS A 93 -15.35 12.13 8.53
CA LYS A 93 -16.19 13.20 8.01
C LYS A 93 -15.66 13.81 6.71
N GLY A 94 -14.38 13.70 6.47
CA GLY A 94 -13.76 14.23 5.26
C GLY A 94 -12.28 13.94 5.19
N LEU A 95 -11.73 14.16 4.01
CA LEU A 95 -10.33 13.98 3.65
C LEU A 95 -9.77 15.24 3.03
N ALA A 96 -8.50 15.51 3.27
CA ALA A 96 -7.73 16.49 2.51
C ALA A 96 -6.33 15.94 2.26
N ILE A 97 -5.73 16.31 1.14
CA ILE A 97 -4.37 15.91 0.78
C ILE A 97 -3.53 17.17 0.67
N ASP A 98 -2.41 17.21 1.39
CA ASP A 98 -1.50 18.35 1.33
C ASP A 98 -0.48 18.22 0.18
N SER A 99 0.33 19.26 0.01
CA SER A 99 1.34 19.31 -1.06
C SER A 99 2.47 18.28 -0.89
N GLU A 100 2.59 17.70 0.29
CA GLU A 100 3.53 16.62 0.59
C GLU A 100 2.87 15.24 0.43
N ASN A 101 1.63 15.17 -0.07
CA ASN A 101 0.79 13.97 -0.17
C ASN A 101 0.40 13.35 1.17
N ASN A 102 0.53 14.04 2.28
CA ASN A 102 -0.07 13.55 3.51
C ASN A 102 -1.59 13.63 3.41
N VAL A 103 -2.26 12.57 3.84
CA VAL A 103 -3.72 12.52 3.88
C VAL A 103 -4.18 12.90 5.28
N TRP A 104 -4.91 14.00 5.36
CA TRP A 104 -5.52 14.50 6.59
C TRP A 104 -6.93 13.97 6.69
N VAL A 105 -7.22 13.26 7.77
CA VAL A 105 -8.49 12.58 8.00
C VAL A 105 -9.22 13.24 9.16
N ALA A 106 -10.32 13.90 8.86
CA ALA A 106 -11.19 14.50 9.88
C ALA A 106 -12.18 13.46 10.40
N THR A 107 -12.16 13.22 11.71
CA THR A 107 -13.08 12.31 12.38
C THR A 107 -13.87 13.03 13.47
N THR A 108 -14.90 12.39 14.03
CA THR A 108 -15.63 12.94 15.20
C THR A 108 -14.76 13.04 16.45
N ASN A 109 -13.65 12.30 16.53
CA ASN A 109 -12.82 12.21 17.73
C ASN A 109 -11.48 12.95 17.57
N GLY A 110 -11.25 13.62 16.43
CA GLY A 110 -10.02 14.36 16.14
C GLY A 110 -9.56 14.20 14.70
N VAL A 111 -8.31 14.57 14.45
CA VAL A 111 -7.70 14.54 13.13
C VAL A 111 -6.54 13.54 13.14
N SER A 112 -6.46 12.73 12.10
CA SER A 112 -5.31 11.86 11.82
C SER A 112 -4.57 12.35 10.59
N ARG A 113 -3.25 12.22 10.59
CA ARG A 113 -2.42 12.39 9.42
C ARG A 113 -1.85 11.04 9.02
N ILE A 114 -2.23 10.57 7.85
CA ILE A 114 -1.57 9.44 7.20
C ILE A 114 -0.41 10.04 6.40
N SER A 115 0.81 9.81 6.86
CA SER A 115 1.98 10.36 6.19
C SER A 115 2.13 9.72 4.82
N ALA A 116 2.32 10.57 3.82
CA ALA A 116 2.81 10.17 2.52
C ALA A 116 4.31 9.85 2.59
N VAL A 117 4.70 8.96 3.45
CA VAL A 117 5.91 8.21 3.11
C VAL A 117 5.50 7.44 1.86
N PRO A 118 6.26 7.48 0.78
CA PRO A 118 6.15 6.41 -0.18
C PRO A 118 6.47 5.14 0.60
N SER A 119 5.45 4.52 1.14
CA SER A 119 5.50 3.10 1.38
C SER A 119 5.44 2.49 -0.01
N ASP A 120 6.45 2.77 -0.82
CA ASP A 120 6.82 1.93 -1.95
C ASP A 120 7.37 0.59 -1.43
N PHE A 121 6.95 0.22 -0.23
CA PHE A 121 6.73 -1.15 0.17
C PHE A 121 5.35 -1.63 -0.29
N HIS A 122 4.83 -1.11 -1.41
CA HIS A 122 4.04 -1.94 -2.26
C HIS A 122 5.02 -3.00 -2.74
N ALA A 123 5.02 -4.13 -2.05
CA ALA A 123 5.17 -5.36 -2.76
C ALA A 123 4.16 -5.27 -3.91
N VAL A 124 4.57 -4.67 -5.04
CA VAL A 124 4.14 -5.21 -6.30
C VAL A 124 4.45 -6.67 -6.07
N GLU A 125 3.42 -7.50 -5.83
CA GLU A 125 3.52 -8.89 -6.14
C GLU A 125 3.73 -8.90 -7.65
N ASN A 126 4.96 -8.50 -8.00
CA ASN A 126 5.51 -8.84 -9.28
C ASN A 126 5.61 -10.34 -9.16
N THR A 127 4.62 -11.04 -9.69
CA THR A 127 4.58 -12.49 -9.78
C THR A 127 5.82 -13.04 -10.48
N MET A 128 6.71 -12.14 -10.94
CA MET A 128 7.99 -12.39 -11.58
C MET A 128 9.20 -12.29 -10.64
N PHE A 129 9.07 -11.82 -9.39
CA PHE A 129 10.19 -11.75 -8.46
C PHE A 129 9.81 -12.32 -7.10
N SER A 130 10.50 -13.37 -6.69
CA SER A 130 10.27 -14.00 -5.39
C SER A 130 11.57 -14.21 -4.63
N ILE A 131 11.49 -14.15 -3.30
CA ILE A 131 12.59 -14.39 -2.37
C ILE A 131 12.17 -15.51 -1.43
N PHE A 132 12.96 -16.57 -1.36
CA PHE A 132 12.67 -17.73 -0.51
C PHE A 132 13.93 -18.49 -0.12
N PRO A 133 13.92 -19.22 1.01
CA PRO A 133 12.89 -19.22 2.03
C PRO A 133 12.90 -17.93 2.86
N ASN A 134 11.76 -17.57 3.44
CA ASN A 134 11.66 -16.51 4.43
C ASN A 134 10.58 -16.92 5.46
N PRO A 135 10.94 -17.22 6.71
CA PRO A 135 12.26 -17.06 7.35
C PRO A 135 13.38 -17.97 6.79
N THR A 136 14.62 -17.53 7.00
CA THR A 136 15.82 -18.28 6.64
C THR A 136 16.78 -18.43 7.83
N SER A 137 17.65 -19.43 7.78
CA SER A 137 18.80 -19.58 8.70
C SER A 137 20.14 -19.54 7.94
N ASP A 138 20.09 -19.50 6.59
CA ASP A 138 21.27 -19.69 5.76
C ASP A 138 21.11 -18.90 4.45
N LEU A 139 20.71 -19.52 3.37
CA LEU A 139 20.59 -18.90 2.06
C LEU A 139 19.18 -18.40 1.79
N ILE A 140 19.08 -17.29 1.08
CA ILE A 140 17.86 -16.90 0.38
C ILE A 140 18.10 -16.93 -1.13
N TYR A 141 17.12 -17.39 -1.87
CA TYR A 141 17.15 -17.43 -3.32
C TYR A 141 16.31 -16.28 -3.91
N LEU A 142 16.84 -15.67 -4.95
CA LEU A 142 16.20 -14.60 -5.69
C LEU A 142 15.72 -15.16 -7.03
N ASN A 143 14.42 -15.34 -7.18
CA ASN A 143 13.85 -15.64 -8.49
C ASN A 143 13.48 -14.32 -9.18
N ASN A 144 14.35 -13.88 -10.10
CA ASN A 144 14.23 -12.62 -10.83
C ASN A 144 13.69 -12.79 -12.26
N ASN A 145 13.28 -14.01 -12.65
CA ASN A 145 12.84 -14.33 -14.01
C ASN A 145 13.80 -13.82 -15.11
N GLY A 146 15.09 -13.86 -14.87
CA GLY A 146 16.12 -13.42 -15.81
C GLY A 146 16.30 -11.89 -15.92
N GLN A 147 15.70 -11.12 -15.03
CA GLN A 147 15.93 -9.67 -14.97
C GLN A 147 17.30 -9.38 -14.35
N TYR A 148 18.00 -8.39 -14.89
CA TYR A 148 19.28 -7.96 -14.35
C TYR A 148 19.08 -7.17 -13.05
N ILE A 149 19.87 -7.52 -12.02
CA ILE A 149 19.85 -6.83 -10.72
C ILE A 149 21.03 -5.84 -10.71
N ASN A 150 20.72 -4.55 -10.72
CA ASN A 150 21.73 -3.48 -10.70
C ASN A 150 22.41 -3.39 -9.33
N GLU A 151 21.63 -3.48 -8.26
CA GLU A 151 22.12 -3.33 -6.90
C GLU A 151 21.24 -4.11 -5.91
N VAL A 152 21.88 -4.65 -4.88
CA VAL A 152 21.23 -5.23 -3.70
C VAL A 152 21.79 -4.54 -2.46
N LYS A 153 20.90 -4.07 -1.60
CA LYS A 153 21.23 -3.52 -0.28
C LYS A 153 20.47 -4.27 0.79
N ILE A 154 21.10 -4.51 1.93
CA ILE A 154 20.44 -5.10 3.10
C ILE A 154 20.65 -4.17 4.28
N TYR A 155 19.57 -3.90 4.97
CA TYR A 155 19.55 -3.06 6.17
C TYR A 155 19.08 -3.89 7.36
N ASP A 156 19.65 -3.64 8.51
CA ASP A 156 19.16 -4.20 9.77
C ASP A 156 17.91 -3.47 10.26
N GLN A 157 17.35 -3.92 11.39
CA GLN A 157 16.16 -3.33 12.00
C GLN A 157 16.34 -1.86 12.47
N SER A 158 17.58 -1.39 12.59
CA SER A 158 17.90 0.00 12.93
C SER A 158 18.02 0.90 11.70
N GLY A 159 17.93 0.31 10.48
CA GLY A 159 18.13 1.00 9.22
C GLY A 159 19.60 1.12 8.81
N SER A 160 20.52 0.47 9.53
CA SER A 160 21.93 0.46 9.16
C SER A 160 22.18 -0.46 7.99
N LEU A 161 22.94 0.01 7.01
CA LEU A 161 23.36 -0.79 5.85
C LEU A 161 24.37 -1.85 6.31
N VAL A 162 24.03 -3.14 6.13
CA VAL A 162 24.86 -4.28 6.55
C VAL A 162 25.42 -5.09 5.37
N TYR A 163 24.86 -4.90 4.17
CA TYR A 163 25.35 -5.54 2.96
C TYR A 163 25.01 -4.68 1.73
N GLN A 164 25.94 -4.64 0.75
CA GLN A 164 25.72 -3.99 -0.54
C GLN A 164 26.49 -4.73 -1.63
N ALA A 165 25.85 -4.95 -2.78
CA ALA A 165 26.46 -5.49 -3.98
C ALA A 165 25.91 -4.79 -5.21
N HIS A 166 26.79 -4.45 -6.15
CA HIS A 166 26.45 -3.88 -7.44
C HIS A 166 26.59 -4.96 -8.53
N SER A 167 25.81 -4.85 -9.61
CA SER A 167 25.84 -5.79 -10.73
C SER A 167 25.70 -7.24 -10.26
N PHE A 168 24.62 -7.52 -9.55
CA PHE A 168 24.43 -8.76 -8.82
C PHE A 168 23.98 -9.89 -9.77
N ASP A 169 24.89 -10.82 -10.05
CA ASP A 169 24.65 -11.94 -10.97
C ASP A 169 24.25 -13.26 -10.27
N ALA A 170 24.40 -13.31 -8.94
CA ALA A 170 24.01 -14.49 -8.18
C ALA A 170 22.49 -14.58 -8.04
N ASN A 171 21.98 -15.80 -7.95
CA ASN A 171 20.57 -16.06 -7.68
C ASN A 171 20.30 -16.36 -6.21
N TYR A 172 21.28 -16.15 -5.32
CA TYR A 172 21.15 -16.35 -3.88
C TYR A 172 21.99 -15.32 -3.11
N ILE A 173 21.63 -15.09 -1.85
CA ILE A 173 22.40 -14.32 -0.87
C ILE A 173 22.60 -15.19 0.36
N ASP A 174 23.82 -15.20 0.87
CA ASP A 174 24.21 -15.96 2.06
C ASP A 174 23.95 -15.12 3.33
N PHE A 175 23.05 -15.61 4.16
CA PHE A 175 22.69 -15.02 5.44
C PHE A 175 23.31 -15.76 6.64
N SER A 176 24.14 -16.78 6.42
CA SER A 176 24.75 -17.60 7.50
C SER A 176 25.59 -16.77 8.49
N CYS A 177 26.15 -15.66 8.02
CA CYS A 177 26.94 -14.74 8.85
C CYS A 177 26.13 -13.60 9.48
N PHE A 178 24.83 -13.51 9.20
CA PHE A 178 23.97 -12.47 9.76
C PHE A 178 23.46 -12.89 11.14
N ALA A 179 23.37 -11.95 12.06
CA ALA A 179 22.75 -12.21 13.36
C ALA A 179 21.25 -12.53 13.19
N LYS A 180 20.71 -13.35 14.10
CA LYS A 180 19.27 -13.61 14.13
C LYS A 180 18.51 -12.30 14.29
N GLY A 181 17.47 -12.11 13.49
CA GLY A 181 16.70 -10.88 13.53
C GLY A 181 15.97 -10.57 12.25
N MET A 182 15.49 -9.35 12.16
CA MET A 182 14.75 -8.83 11.01
C MET A 182 15.65 -7.92 10.17
N TYR A 183 15.58 -8.11 8.85
CA TYR A 183 16.31 -7.34 7.86
C TYR A 183 15.38 -6.85 6.76
N TYR A 184 15.79 -5.78 6.09
CA TYR A 184 15.14 -5.29 4.88
C TYR A 184 16.12 -5.40 3.73
N ILE A 185 15.72 -6.09 2.67
CA ILE A 185 16.47 -6.18 1.43
C ILE A 185 15.85 -5.25 0.40
N ASP A 186 16.66 -4.38 -0.19
CA ASP A 186 16.31 -3.49 -1.30
C ASP A 186 17.06 -3.94 -2.55
N ILE A 187 16.31 -4.25 -3.61
CA ILE A 187 16.83 -4.79 -4.86
C ILE A 187 16.46 -3.83 -5.97
N GLN A 188 17.46 -3.23 -6.59
CA GLN A 188 17.30 -2.34 -7.70
C GLN A 188 17.40 -3.10 -9.04
N LEU A 189 16.31 -3.11 -9.77
CA LEU A 189 16.22 -3.58 -11.16
C LEU A 189 16.34 -2.40 -12.13
N ALA A 190 16.41 -2.67 -13.44
CA ALA A 190 16.56 -1.63 -14.45
C ALA A 190 15.44 -0.57 -14.46
N LYS A 191 14.22 -0.92 -14.05
CA LYS A 191 13.03 -0.06 -14.11
C LYS A 191 12.25 0.03 -12.81
N THR A 192 12.61 -0.72 -11.77
CA THR A 192 11.86 -0.78 -10.52
C THR A 192 12.75 -1.20 -9.37
N ASN A 193 12.38 -0.82 -8.15
CA ASN A 193 12.99 -1.29 -6.92
C ASN A 193 12.03 -2.23 -6.20
N ILE A 194 12.59 -3.25 -5.58
CA ILE A 194 11.84 -4.23 -4.79
C ILE A 194 12.42 -4.23 -3.39
N CYS A 195 11.59 -3.96 -2.40
CA CYS A 195 11.99 -4.11 -1.02
C CYS A 195 11.18 -5.21 -0.36
N LYS A 196 11.85 -6.06 0.42
CA LYS A 196 11.23 -7.17 1.15
C LYS A 196 11.81 -7.28 2.55
N LYS A 197 10.96 -7.69 3.49
CA LYS A 197 11.39 -8.06 4.84
C LYS A 197 11.88 -9.49 4.84
N ILE A 198 13.05 -9.73 5.47
CA ILE A 198 13.66 -11.04 5.67
C ILE A 198 13.77 -11.30 7.17
N ILE A 199 13.43 -12.50 7.59
CA ILE A 199 13.58 -12.96 8.97
C ILE A 199 14.68 -14.02 8.99
N VAL A 200 15.71 -13.81 9.81
CA VAL A 200 16.83 -14.74 10.04
C VAL A 200 16.64 -15.41 11.40
N ASN A 201 16.56 -16.75 11.41
CA ASN A 201 16.31 -17.60 12.58
C ASN A 201 17.59 -18.12 13.23
#